data_1aa4803879e15b14a67a6185b99a7396
#
_entry.id   1aa4803879e15b14a67a6185b99a7396
#
_cell.length_a   1.000
_cell.length_b   1.000
_cell.length_c   1.000
_cell.angle_alpha   90.00
_cell.angle_beta   90.00
_cell.angle_gamma   90.00
#
_symmetry.space_group_name_H-M   'P 1'
#
loop_
_entity.id
_entity.type
_entity.pdbx_description
1 polymer ?
#
loop_
_entity_poly.entity_id
_entity_poly.type
_entity_poly.pdbx_seq_one_letter_code
_entity_poly.pdbx_strand_id
1 'polypeptide(L)'
;MIIGHTTCGVQGMDGDDMLHLMRERGIDEEHISLMKHCGIDLKSWLHGFDDTETAILETVDLVKNHPLVPKDVVVRGYIMDSITGQLTPIK
;
A
#
# COMPACT_ATOMS: atom_id res chain seq x y z
N MET A 1 -7.37 14.05 2.21
CA MET A 1 -7.49 13.63 0.81
C MET A 1 -6.57 12.46 0.56
N ILE A 2 -7.09 11.39 -0.01
CA ILE A 2 -6.33 10.19 -0.35
C ILE A 2 -6.35 10.04 -1.86
N ILE A 3 -5.19 10.03 -2.48
CA ILE A 3 -5.07 10.02 -3.94
C ILE A 3 -4.24 8.81 -4.37
N GLY A 4 -4.85 7.91 -5.16
CA GLY A 4 -4.12 6.91 -5.91
C GLY A 4 -3.87 7.41 -7.32
N HIS A 5 -2.99 6.76 -8.04
CA HIS A 5 -2.71 7.14 -9.43
C HIS A 5 -2.65 5.90 -10.33
N THR A 6 -2.91 6.11 -11.62
CA THR A 6 -2.81 5.05 -12.62
C THR A 6 -1.35 4.64 -12.82
N THR A 7 -1.13 3.46 -13.35
CA THR A 7 0.22 2.90 -13.64
C THR A 7 1.16 2.94 -12.43
N CYS A 8 0.63 2.63 -11.24
CA CYS A 8 1.43 2.58 -10.02
C CYS A 8 2.35 1.36 -10.01
N GLY A 9 3.63 1.58 -9.72
CA GLY A 9 4.61 0.50 -9.65
C GLY A 9 4.40 -0.49 -8.51
N VAL A 10 3.57 -0.12 -7.52
CA VAL A 10 3.24 -0.99 -6.38
C VAL A 10 2.01 -1.86 -6.68
N GLN A 11 1.27 -1.53 -7.72
CA GLN A 11 0.12 -2.33 -8.15
C GLN A 11 0.59 -3.70 -8.64
N GLY A 12 0.01 -4.76 -8.10
CA GLY A 12 0.39 -6.12 -8.42
C GLY A 12 1.69 -6.61 -7.78
N MET A 13 2.31 -5.83 -6.90
CA MET A 13 3.53 -6.24 -6.22
C MET A 13 3.26 -7.34 -5.21
N ASP A 14 3.97 -8.47 -5.34
CA ASP A 14 3.88 -9.62 -4.45
C ASP A 14 5.02 -9.57 -3.42
N GLY A 15 4.67 -9.69 -2.13
CA GLY A 15 5.66 -9.69 -1.05
C GLY A 15 6.64 -10.87 -1.12
N ASP A 16 6.19 -12.04 -1.56
CA ASP A 16 7.08 -13.21 -1.73
C ASP A 16 8.09 -12.98 -2.85
N ASP A 17 7.67 -12.38 -3.97
CA ASP A 17 8.55 -12.04 -5.07
C ASP A 17 9.60 -11.02 -4.64
N MET A 18 9.20 -10.02 -3.84
CA MET A 18 10.13 -9.03 -3.30
C MET A 18 11.17 -9.66 -2.39
N LEU A 19 10.76 -10.57 -1.53
CA LEU A 19 11.69 -11.30 -0.66
C LEU A 19 12.66 -12.18 -1.47
N HIS A 20 12.17 -12.81 -2.53
CA HIS A 20 13.00 -13.59 -3.44
C HIS A 20 14.07 -12.73 -4.11
N LEU A 21 13.68 -11.55 -4.61
CA LEU A 21 14.62 -10.61 -5.21
C LEU A 21 15.67 -10.12 -4.20
N MET A 22 15.29 -9.89 -2.96
CA MET A 22 16.22 -9.54 -1.90
C MET A 22 17.26 -10.64 -1.67
N ARG A 23 16.85 -11.90 -1.64
CA ARG A 23 17.75 -13.03 -1.48
C ARG A 23 18.73 -13.13 -2.65
N GLU A 24 18.25 -12.94 -3.88
CA GLU A 24 19.10 -12.91 -5.08
C GLU A 24 20.14 -11.80 -5.04
N ARG A 25 19.82 -10.68 -4.40
CA ARG A 25 20.73 -9.54 -4.25
C ARG A 25 21.69 -9.69 -3.07
N GLY A 26 21.67 -10.82 -2.38
CA GLY A 26 22.61 -11.13 -1.33
C GLY A 26 22.14 -10.82 0.10
N ILE A 27 20.86 -10.52 0.30
CA ILE A 27 20.32 -10.34 1.65
C ILE A 27 20.26 -11.71 2.32
N ASP A 28 20.87 -11.80 3.50
CA ASP A 28 20.98 -13.03 4.26
C ASP A 28 19.61 -13.43 4.83
N GLU A 29 19.28 -14.73 4.70
CA GLU A 29 18.07 -15.30 5.26
C GLU A 29 17.96 -15.10 6.78
N GLU A 30 19.08 -15.07 7.47
CA GLU A 30 19.11 -14.81 8.91
C GLU A 30 18.55 -13.42 9.25
N HIS A 31 18.84 -12.40 8.43
CA HIS A 31 18.32 -11.06 8.63
C HIS A 31 16.81 -11.00 8.39
N ILE A 32 16.31 -11.72 7.40
CA ILE A 32 14.87 -11.81 7.11
C ILE A 32 14.15 -12.50 8.27
N SER A 33 14.72 -13.60 8.77
CA SER A 33 14.17 -14.31 9.93
C SER A 33 14.20 -13.48 11.20
N LEU A 34 15.24 -12.69 11.40
CA LEU A 34 15.35 -11.77 12.53
C LEU A 34 14.24 -10.72 12.52
N MET A 35 13.95 -10.13 11.37
CA MET A 35 12.86 -9.16 11.23
C MET A 35 11.52 -9.77 11.57
N LYS A 36 11.28 -11.00 11.10
CA LYS A 36 10.07 -11.75 11.44
C LYS A 36 9.96 -12.03 12.93
N HIS A 37 11.08 -12.41 13.55
CA HIS A 37 11.14 -12.63 15.00
C HIS A 37 10.82 -11.37 15.80
N CYS A 38 11.19 -10.19 15.29
CA CYS A 38 10.88 -8.89 15.88
C CYS A 38 9.43 -8.44 15.65
N GLY A 39 8.59 -9.27 15.04
CA GLY A 39 7.18 -8.98 14.81
C GLY A 39 6.87 -8.25 13.50
N ILE A 40 7.83 -8.14 12.60
CA ILE A 40 7.62 -7.51 11.29
C ILE A 40 7.30 -8.59 10.27
N ASP A 41 6.08 -8.56 9.74
CA ASP A 41 5.67 -9.43 8.64
C ASP A 41 6.08 -8.77 7.31
N LEU A 42 7.29 -9.10 6.84
CA LEU A 42 7.84 -8.51 5.63
C LEU A 42 7.03 -8.85 4.39
N LYS A 43 6.46 -10.05 4.32
CA LYS A 43 5.62 -10.44 3.19
C LYS A 43 4.42 -9.51 3.05
N SER A 44 3.70 -9.28 4.13
CA SER A 44 2.56 -8.38 4.17
C SER A 44 2.98 -6.92 3.96
N TRP A 45 4.08 -6.52 4.57
CA TRP A 45 4.59 -5.15 4.51
C TRP A 45 5.05 -4.78 3.09
N LEU A 46 5.65 -5.74 2.35
CA LEU A 46 6.13 -5.53 0.98
C LEU A 46 5.07 -5.83 -0.07
N HIS A 47 3.93 -6.36 0.34
CA HIS A 47 2.84 -6.66 -0.59
C HIS A 47 2.16 -5.36 -1.05
N GLY A 48 1.97 -5.22 -2.36
CA GLY A 48 1.25 -4.09 -2.92
C GLY A 48 -0.26 -4.33 -2.95
N PHE A 49 -0.90 -3.78 -3.95
CA PHE A 49 -2.35 -3.91 -4.14
C PHE A 49 -2.65 -4.34 -5.59
N ASP A 50 -3.79 -5.00 -5.80
CA ASP A 50 -4.17 -5.48 -7.12
C ASP A 50 -5.01 -4.45 -7.87
N ASP A 51 -5.92 -3.75 -7.17
CA ASP A 51 -6.83 -2.77 -7.75
C ASP A 51 -6.69 -1.43 -7.03
N THR A 52 -6.36 -0.38 -7.79
CA THR A 52 -6.14 0.97 -7.26
C THR A 52 -7.39 1.54 -6.59
N GLU A 53 -8.56 1.36 -7.19
CA GLU A 53 -9.82 1.86 -6.64
C GLU A 53 -10.12 1.22 -5.29
N THR A 54 -10.02 -0.11 -5.22
CA THR A 54 -10.23 -0.85 -3.98
C THR A 54 -9.25 -0.42 -2.88
N ALA A 55 -7.98 -0.24 -3.24
CA ALA A 55 -6.95 0.20 -2.29
C ALA A 55 -7.27 1.60 -1.73
N ILE A 56 -7.76 2.51 -2.56
CA ILE A 56 -8.16 3.85 -2.11
C ILE A 56 -9.36 3.76 -1.17
N LEU A 57 -10.39 2.98 -1.53
CA LEU A 57 -11.59 2.82 -0.71
C LEU A 57 -11.26 2.21 0.67
N GLU A 58 -10.40 1.21 0.69
CA GLU A 58 -9.95 0.59 1.94
C GLU A 58 -9.18 1.58 2.81
N THR A 59 -8.32 2.39 2.21
CA THR A 59 -7.56 3.41 2.95
C THR A 59 -8.47 4.51 3.48
N VAL A 60 -9.46 4.96 2.71
CA VAL A 60 -10.46 5.93 3.15
C VAL A 60 -11.21 5.39 4.37
N ASP A 61 -11.67 4.16 4.31
CA ASP A 61 -12.39 3.54 5.42
C ASP A 61 -11.51 3.37 6.65
N LEU A 62 -10.25 2.98 6.46
CA LEU A 62 -9.28 2.85 7.55
C LEU A 62 -9.09 4.19 8.29
N VAL A 63 -8.92 5.28 7.55
CA VAL A 63 -8.74 6.60 8.15
C VAL A 63 -10.03 7.09 8.83
N LYS A 64 -11.19 6.95 8.16
CA LYS A 64 -12.49 7.35 8.72
C LYS A 64 -12.81 6.67 10.03
N ASN A 65 -12.47 5.39 10.16
CA ASN A 65 -12.83 4.57 11.31
C ASN A 65 -11.69 4.46 12.33
N HIS A 66 -10.57 5.11 12.07
CA HIS A 66 -9.43 5.07 12.98
C HIS A 66 -9.76 5.80 14.29
N PRO A 67 -9.52 5.18 15.46
CA PRO A 67 -9.93 5.75 16.74
C PRO A 67 -9.21 7.06 17.10
N LEU A 68 -8.04 7.33 16.50
CA LEU A 68 -7.28 8.55 16.75
C LEU A 68 -7.59 9.67 15.74
N VAL A 69 -8.47 9.42 14.78
CA VAL A 69 -8.91 10.45 13.82
C VAL A 69 -10.23 11.04 14.29
N PRO A 70 -10.32 12.37 14.52
CA PRO A 70 -11.59 13.01 14.91
C PRO A 70 -12.69 12.78 13.88
N LYS A 71 -13.91 12.63 14.33
CA LYS A 71 -15.07 12.30 13.47
C LYS A 71 -15.47 13.43 12.54
N ASP A 72 -15.06 14.66 12.82
CA ASP A 72 -15.32 15.83 11.98
C ASP A 72 -14.33 15.99 10.81
N VAL A 73 -13.31 15.14 10.75
CA VAL A 73 -12.36 15.14 9.62
C VAL A 73 -13.03 14.56 8.38
N VAL A 74 -13.04 15.33 7.30
CA VAL A 74 -13.59 14.89 6.02
C VAL A 74 -12.52 14.12 5.25
N VAL A 75 -12.80 12.85 4.93
CA VAL A 75 -11.89 11.97 4.19
C VAL A 75 -12.45 11.69 2.82
N ARG A 76 -11.68 12.00 1.78
CA ARG A 76 -12.09 11.80 0.38
C ARG A 76 -11.03 11.05 -0.39
N GLY A 77 -11.48 10.20 -1.32
CA GLY A 77 -10.61 9.40 -2.18
C GLY A 77 -10.74 9.79 -3.64
N TYR A 78 -9.61 9.81 -4.33
CA TYR A 78 -9.52 10.16 -5.75
C TYR A 78 -8.55 9.24 -6.47
N ILE A 79 -8.78 9.05 -7.77
CA ILE A 79 -7.77 8.50 -8.67
C ILE A 79 -7.27 9.61 -9.59
N MET A 80 -5.97 9.74 -9.72
CA MET A 80 -5.33 10.64 -10.66
C MET A 80 -4.81 9.88 -11.86
N ASP A 81 -5.14 10.35 -13.07
CA ASP A 81 -4.50 9.87 -14.28
C ASP A 81 -3.08 10.41 -14.32
N SER A 82 -2.08 9.52 -14.29
CA SER A 82 -0.67 9.92 -14.22
C SER A 82 -0.16 10.57 -15.51
N ILE A 83 -0.90 10.44 -16.61
CA ILE A 83 -0.54 11.06 -17.89
C ILE A 83 -1.16 12.46 -18.01
N THR A 84 -2.44 12.61 -17.69
CA THR A 84 -3.18 13.88 -17.87
C THR A 84 -3.27 14.73 -16.62
N GLY A 85 -3.06 14.11 -15.42
CA GLY A 85 -3.25 14.79 -14.15
C GLY A 85 -4.70 14.95 -13.74
N GLN A 86 -5.65 14.37 -14.47
CA GLN A 86 -7.07 14.45 -14.15
C GLN A 86 -7.39 13.69 -12.87
N LEU A 87 -8.09 14.34 -11.94
CA LEU A 87 -8.59 13.73 -10.71
C LEU A 87 -10.04 13.29 -10.88
N THR A 88 -10.31 12.02 -10.55
CA THR A 88 -11.66 11.46 -10.56
C THR A 88 -12.03 11.07 -9.12
N PRO A 89 -13.11 11.63 -8.56
CA PRO A 89 -13.54 11.26 -7.21
C PRO A 89 -14.09 9.84 -7.19
N ILE A 90 -13.71 9.07 -6.14
CA ILE A 90 -14.18 7.71 -5.94
C ILE A 90 -15.10 7.63 -4.73
N LYS A 91 -14.82 8.45 -3.69
CA LYS A 91 -15.63 8.45 -2.49
C LYS A 91 -15.61 9.77 -1.75
#